data_0a51044488fe4f77f7f9cffc6697b917
#
_entry.id   0a51044488fe4f77f7f9cffc6697b917
#
_cell.length_a   1.000
_cell.length_b   1.000
_cell.length_c   1.000
_cell.angle_alpha   90.00
_cell.angle_beta   90.00
_cell.angle_gamma   90.00
#
_symmetry.space_group_name_H-M   'P 1'
#
loop_
_entity.id
_entity.type
_entity.pdbx_description
1 polymer ?
#
loop_
_entity_poly.entity_id
_entity_poly.type
_entity_poly.pdbx_seq_one_letter_code
_entity_poly.pdbx_strand_id
1 'polypeptide(L)'
;TTLFRSSLFGIQYPIIQGGMVWCSGWRLASAVSNAGGLGLLGAGSMHPETLREHIRKCRAATDRPFGVNIPLMYPQIEEIMAIVAEEGVKIVFTSAGNPKAWTGWLHERGIIVAHVVSSSRFAVKCEEAGVDAVVAEGFEAGGHNGREETTTFCLIPAVRNATTLPLIAAGGIGTGEGIFAAMVLGAEGVQIGTRFALTDESSASPVFKEYCLSLGEGDTKLLLKKLAPTRLVRNNFRDAVEKAEDSGASAEELRTLLGRGRAKKGIFEGDLEEGELEIGQVSAIVSRQQS
;
A
#
# COMPACT_ATOMS: atom_id res chain seq x y z
N THR A 1 20.17 -2.23 -21.50
CA THR A 1 19.30 -1.52 -20.55
C THR A 1 18.04 -2.33 -20.39
N THR A 2 17.98 -3.15 -19.35
CA THR A 2 16.78 -3.89 -18.97
C THR A 2 15.78 -2.88 -18.41
N LEU A 3 14.73 -2.58 -19.17
CA LEU A 3 13.68 -1.64 -18.78
C LEU A 3 12.87 -2.11 -17.54
N PHE A 4 13.03 -3.36 -17.12
CA PHE A 4 12.27 -3.96 -16.03
C PHE A 4 13.14 -4.90 -15.19
N ARG A 5 13.15 -4.71 -13.88
CA ARG A 5 13.75 -5.67 -12.94
C ARG A 5 12.71 -6.63 -12.33
N SER A 6 11.77 -7.11 -13.16
CA SER A 6 10.82 -8.17 -12.77
C SER A 6 11.53 -9.44 -12.25
N SER A 7 12.77 -9.65 -12.69
CA SER A 7 13.63 -10.75 -12.24
C SER A 7 13.95 -10.72 -10.74
N LEU A 8 13.97 -9.54 -10.08
CA LEU A 8 14.20 -9.45 -8.65
C LEU A 8 13.16 -10.24 -7.84
N PHE A 9 11.90 -10.16 -8.24
CA PHE A 9 10.80 -10.84 -7.57
C PHE A 9 10.36 -12.13 -8.28
N GLY A 10 10.99 -12.49 -9.41
CA GLY A 10 10.62 -13.67 -10.20
C GLY A 10 9.24 -13.57 -10.86
N ILE A 11 8.78 -12.37 -11.20
CA ILE A 11 7.47 -12.10 -11.80
C ILE A 11 7.57 -11.82 -13.30
N GLN A 12 6.47 -12.06 -14.03
CA GLN A 12 6.41 -11.85 -15.47
C GLN A 12 6.21 -10.37 -15.83
N TYR A 13 5.32 -9.68 -15.14
CA TYR A 13 5.00 -8.27 -15.36
C TYR A 13 5.48 -7.44 -14.17
N PRO A 14 6.04 -6.24 -14.38
CA PRO A 14 6.53 -5.38 -13.30
C PRO A 14 5.37 -4.65 -12.60
N ILE A 15 4.31 -5.38 -12.28
CA ILE A 15 3.09 -4.89 -11.64
C ILE A 15 2.94 -5.59 -10.29
N ILE A 16 2.86 -4.78 -9.25
CA ILE A 16 2.74 -5.21 -7.86
C ILE A 16 1.39 -4.71 -7.34
N GLN A 17 0.61 -5.60 -6.76
CA GLN A 17 -0.59 -5.20 -6.04
C GLN A 17 -0.19 -4.72 -4.64
N GLY A 18 -0.55 -3.50 -4.27
CA GLY A 18 -0.23 -2.90 -2.99
C GLY A 18 -0.83 -3.67 -1.81
N GLY A 19 -0.09 -3.75 -0.71
CA GLY A 19 -0.55 -4.37 0.52
C GLY A 19 -1.49 -3.44 1.29
N MET A 20 -2.76 -3.44 0.95
CA MET A 20 -3.79 -2.57 1.49
C MET A 20 -4.51 -3.20 2.68
N VAL A 21 -4.73 -2.41 3.75
CA VAL A 21 -5.54 -2.84 4.90
C VAL A 21 -6.97 -3.19 4.46
N TRP A 22 -7.53 -4.27 4.98
CA TRP A 22 -8.88 -4.77 4.73
C TRP A 22 -9.21 -5.15 3.28
N CYS A 23 -8.30 -4.91 2.32
CA CYS A 23 -8.47 -5.25 0.91
C CYS A 23 -7.61 -6.44 0.46
N SER A 24 -6.36 -6.51 0.96
CA SER A 24 -5.33 -7.40 0.42
C SER A 24 -5.26 -8.73 1.17
N GLY A 25 -6.29 -9.55 0.99
CA GLY A 25 -6.34 -10.92 1.46
C GLY A 25 -5.68 -11.91 0.48
N TRP A 26 -5.69 -13.20 0.86
CA TRP A 26 -5.07 -14.27 0.07
C TRP A 26 -5.67 -14.42 -1.34
N ARG A 27 -6.98 -14.17 -1.51
CA ARG A 27 -7.64 -14.29 -2.82
C ARG A 27 -7.06 -13.30 -3.82
N LEU A 28 -6.97 -12.02 -3.42
CA LEU A 28 -6.40 -10.98 -4.26
C LEU A 28 -4.91 -11.25 -4.54
N ALA A 29 -4.13 -11.55 -3.50
CA ALA A 29 -2.70 -11.79 -3.66
C ALA A 29 -2.42 -12.97 -4.59
N SER A 30 -3.12 -14.10 -4.45
CA SER A 30 -2.92 -15.26 -5.31
C SER A 30 -3.41 -15.02 -6.74
N ALA A 31 -4.51 -14.30 -6.95
CA ALA A 31 -5.02 -13.97 -8.28
C ALA A 31 -4.02 -13.11 -9.07
N VAL A 32 -3.47 -12.07 -8.44
CA VAL A 32 -2.44 -11.22 -9.06
C VAL A 32 -1.18 -12.01 -9.37
N SER A 33 -0.73 -12.88 -8.46
CA SER A 33 0.44 -13.73 -8.68
C SER A 33 0.22 -14.71 -9.84
N ASN A 34 -0.95 -15.34 -9.92
CA ASN A 34 -1.32 -16.23 -11.01
C ASN A 34 -1.40 -15.51 -12.37
N ALA A 35 -1.78 -14.22 -12.36
CA ALA A 35 -1.80 -13.36 -13.54
C ALA A 35 -0.40 -12.87 -13.96
N GLY A 36 0.67 -13.22 -13.22
CA GLY A 36 2.06 -12.89 -13.56
C GLY A 36 2.61 -11.60 -12.93
N GLY A 37 1.83 -10.93 -12.09
CA GLY A 37 2.28 -9.84 -11.22
C GLY A 37 2.81 -10.35 -9.88
N LEU A 38 2.98 -9.43 -8.91
CA LEU A 38 3.29 -9.76 -7.52
C LEU A 38 2.10 -9.39 -6.63
N GLY A 39 1.43 -10.39 -6.08
CA GLY A 39 0.41 -10.18 -5.05
C GLY A 39 1.04 -9.99 -3.67
N LEU A 40 0.52 -9.04 -2.89
CA LEU A 40 0.96 -8.80 -1.52
C LEU A 40 -0.19 -9.01 -0.52
N LEU A 41 0.06 -9.78 0.53
CA LEU A 41 -0.80 -9.83 1.70
C LEU A 41 -0.60 -8.56 2.54
N GLY A 42 -1.68 -7.88 2.91
CA GLY A 42 -1.64 -6.65 3.70
C GLY A 42 -1.67 -6.94 5.21
N ALA A 43 -0.52 -7.15 5.85
CA ALA A 43 -0.45 -7.52 7.26
C ALA A 43 -0.92 -6.43 8.22
N GLY A 44 -1.00 -5.17 7.80
CA GLY A 44 -1.39 -4.03 8.66
C GLY A 44 -2.80 -4.10 9.26
N SER A 45 -3.66 -4.99 8.75
CA SER A 45 -5.01 -5.24 9.30
C SER A 45 -5.20 -6.66 9.85
N MET A 46 -4.12 -7.44 9.94
CA MET A 46 -4.20 -8.85 10.34
C MET A 46 -3.54 -9.07 11.70
N HIS A 47 -4.23 -9.76 12.60
CA HIS A 47 -3.57 -10.37 13.76
C HIS A 47 -2.59 -11.46 13.29
N PRO A 48 -1.55 -11.78 14.07
CA PRO A 48 -0.51 -12.74 13.69
C PRO A 48 -1.04 -14.04 13.10
N GLU A 49 -1.94 -14.73 13.81
CA GLU A 49 -2.51 -16.00 13.34
C GLU A 49 -3.39 -15.84 12.09
N THR A 50 -4.07 -14.70 11.93
CA THR A 50 -4.79 -14.39 10.68
C THR A 50 -3.84 -14.28 9.51
N LEU A 51 -2.68 -13.61 9.70
CA LEU A 51 -1.64 -13.54 8.68
C LEU A 51 -1.12 -14.93 8.32
N ARG A 52 -0.83 -15.77 9.31
CA ARG A 52 -0.42 -17.18 9.11
C ARG A 52 -1.41 -17.94 8.24
N GLU A 53 -2.68 -17.83 8.56
CA GLU A 53 -3.76 -18.45 7.79
C GLU A 53 -3.77 -17.95 6.33
N HIS A 54 -3.66 -16.62 6.13
CA HIS A 54 -3.64 -16.02 4.80
C HIS A 54 -2.41 -16.43 3.98
N ILE A 55 -1.22 -16.54 4.59
CA ILE A 55 -0.01 -17.04 3.93
C ILE A 55 -0.23 -18.48 3.43
N ARG A 56 -0.76 -19.35 4.30
CA ARG A 56 -1.02 -20.75 3.96
C ARG A 56 -2.07 -20.90 2.85
N LYS A 57 -3.15 -20.15 2.91
CA LYS A 57 -4.19 -20.12 1.86
C LYS A 57 -3.65 -19.57 0.54
N CYS A 58 -2.82 -18.52 0.58
CA CYS A 58 -2.20 -17.97 -0.62
C CYS A 58 -1.29 -19.02 -1.27
N ARG A 59 -0.43 -19.68 -0.49
CA ARG A 59 0.44 -20.77 -0.97
C ARG A 59 -0.34 -21.94 -1.55
N ALA A 60 -1.49 -22.28 -1.01
CA ALA A 60 -2.35 -23.32 -1.56
C ALA A 60 -3.05 -22.92 -2.87
N ALA A 61 -3.18 -21.63 -3.13
CA ALA A 61 -3.89 -21.06 -4.29
C ALA A 61 -2.95 -20.66 -5.45
N THR A 62 -1.63 -20.61 -5.23
CA THR A 62 -0.66 -20.22 -6.26
C THR A 62 0.71 -20.85 -6.03
N ASP A 63 1.35 -21.31 -7.12
CA ASP A 63 2.76 -21.71 -7.15
C ASP A 63 3.67 -20.54 -7.58
N ARG A 64 3.10 -19.35 -7.81
CA ARG A 64 3.82 -18.15 -8.21
C ARG A 64 4.30 -17.37 -7.01
N PRO A 65 5.33 -16.50 -7.16
CA PRO A 65 5.79 -15.63 -6.09
C PRO A 65 4.67 -14.73 -5.56
N PHE A 66 4.58 -14.60 -4.24
CA PHE A 66 3.79 -13.59 -3.54
C PHE A 66 4.58 -13.06 -2.37
N GLY A 67 4.20 -11.89 -1.85
CA GLY A 67 4.87 -11.28 -0.72
C GLY A 67 3.92 -10.85 0.39
N VAL A 68 4.48 -10.25 1.43
CA VAL A 68 3.73 -9.68 2.56
C VAL A 68 4.15 -8.24 2.76
N ASN A 69 3.18 -7.32 2.83
CA ASN A 69 3.42 -5.93 3.22
C ASN A 69 3.26 -5.77 4.72
N ILE A 70 4.28 -5.22 5.39
CA ILE A 70 4.36 -5.12 6.84
C ILE A 70 4.66 -3.68 7.25
N PRO A 71 3.70 -2.96 7.85
CA PRO A 71 3.97 -1.68 8.50
C PRO A 71 4.86 -1.91 9.74
N LEU A 72 6.06 -1.32 9.77
CA LEU A 72 7.03 -1.56 10.84
C LEU A 72 6.63 -0.98 12.20
N MET A 73 5.63 -0.10 12.24
CA MET A 73 5.07 0.45 13.49
C MET A 73 3.95 -0.43 14.08
N TYR A 74 3.70 -1.61 13.52
CA TYR A 74 2.67 -2.53 14.01
C TYR A 74 3.02 -3.03 15.43
N PRO A 75 2.08 -3.03 16.39
CA PRO A 75 2.38 -3.36 17.80
C PRO A 75 2.96 -4.77 18.02
N GLN A 76 2.61 -5.73 17.16
CA GLN A 76 3.05 -7.13 17.24
C GLN A 76 4.09 -7.45 16.14
N ILE A 77 4.95 -6.49 15.81
CA ILE A 77 5.89 -6.61 14.69
C ILE A 77 6.81 -7.83 14.81
N GLU A 78 7.30 -8.15 15.99
CA GLU A 78 8.19 -9.29 16.23
C GLU A 78 7.51 -10.62 15.91
N GLU A 79 6.25 -10.76 16.32
CA GLU A 79 5.45 -11.96 16.05
C GLU A 79 5.09 -12.08 14.56
N ILE A 80 4.74 -10.97 13.92
CA ILE A 80 4.52 -10.90 12.46
C ILE A 80 5.77 -11.33 11.70
N MET A 81 6.94 -10.81 12.07
CA MET A 81 8.20 -11.17 11.41
C MET A 81 8.56 -12.65 11.63
N ALA A 82 8.35 -13.17 12.84
CA ALA A 82 8.55 -14.59 13.12
C ALA A 82 7.67 -15.48 12.23
N ILE A 83 6.38 -15.17 12.12
CA ILE A 83 5.43 -15.90 11.25
C ILE A 83 5.88 -15.87 9.77
N VAL A 84 6.29 -14.71 9.28
CA VAL A 84 6.76 -14.57 7.90
C VAL A 84 7.96 -15.48 7.61
N ALA A 85 8.91 -15.57 8.56
CA ALA A 85 10.07 -16.45 8.46
C ALA A 85 9.69 -17.93 8.58
N GLU A 86 8.89 -18.29 9.58
CA GLU A 86 8.42 -19.66 9.82
C GLU A 86 7.64 -20.23 8.63
N GLU A 87 6.77 -19.40 8.07
CA GLU A 87 5.99 -19.78 6.88
C GLU A 87 6.80 -19.68 5.58
N GLY A 88 8.08 -19.33 5.64
CA GLY A 88 8.99 -19.34 4.48
C GLY A 88 8.64 -18.35 3.38
N VAL A 89 8.04 -17.20 3.72
CA VAL A 89 7.81 -16.09 2.79
C VAL A 89 9.15 -15.59 2.24
N LYS A 90 9.22 -15.30 0.94
CA LYS A 90 10.47 -14.91 0.26
C LYS A 90 10.54 -13.42 -0.08
N ILE A 91 9.45 -12.69 0.00
CA ILE A 91 9.37 -11.29 -0.40
C ILE A 91 8.59 -10.52 0.66
N VAL A 92 9.21 -9.47 1.22
CA VAL A 92 8.59 -8.58 2.21
C VAL A 92 8.68 -7.14 1.72
N PHE A 93 7.54 -6.47 1.74
CA PHE A 93 7.45 -5.03 1.56
C PHE A 93 7.25 -4.39 2.93
N THR A 94 8.18 -3.56 3.37
CA THR A 94 8.08 -2.84 4.64
C THR A 94 7.63 -1.40 4.41
N SER A 95 6.90 -0.83 5.36
CA SER A 95 6.42 0.55 5.31
C SER A 95 6.35 1.15 6.72
N ALA A 96 6.13 2.46 6.83
CA ALA A 96 5.85 3.16 8.08
C ALA A 96 6.84 2.86 9.22
N GLY A 97 8.13 3.10 8.99
CA GLY A 97 9.13 2.90 10.03
C GLY A 97 10.57 2.99 9.51
N ASN A 98 11.52 2.54 10.32
CA ASN A 98 12.93 2.53 9.96
C ASN A 98 13.30 1.19 9.29
N PRO A 99 13.64 1.16 7.98
CA PRO A 99 13.99 -0.08 7.30
C PRO A 99 15.19 -0.80 7.93
N LYS A 100 16.13 -0.06 8.51
CA LYS A 100 17.34 -0.62 9.13
C LYS A 100 17.03 -1.59 10.28
N ALA A 101 15.85 -1.49 10.90
CA ALA A 101 15.50 -2.33 12.05
C ALA A 101 15.38 -3.83 11.68
N TRP A 102 14.90 -4.13 10.46
CA TRP A 102 14.56 -5.51 10.09
C TRP A 102 15.23 -6.00 8.81
N THR A 103 15.79 -5.13 7.96
CA THR A 103 16.40 -5.54 6.68
C THR A 103 17.46 -6.62 6.84
N GLY A 104 18.42 -6.42 7.74
CA GLY A 104 19.46 -7.42 7.98
C GLY A 104 18.92 -8.76 8.46
N TRP A 105 17.98 -8.73 9.40
CA TRP A 105 17.34 -9.94 9.94
C TRP A 105 16.56 -10.72 8.86
N LEU A 106 15.90 -10.02 7.94
CA LEU A 106 15.20 -10.63 6.81
C LEU A 106 16.18 -11.22 5.80
N HIS A 107 17.26 -10.50 5.47
CA HIS A 107 18.31 -10.97 4.57
C HIS A 107 19.01 -12.25 5.06
N GLU A 108 19.30 -12.35 6.36
CA GLU A 108 19.85 -13.59 6.97
C GLU A 108 18.98 -14.82 6.72
N ARG A 109 17.69 -14.61 6.38
CA ARG A 109 16.70 -15.66 6.07
C ARG A 109 16.42 -15.81 4.58
N GLY A 110 17.21 -15.13 3.74
CA GLY A 110 17.05 -15.15 2.28
C GLY A 110 15.75 -14.51 1.80
N ILE A 111 15.25 -13.50 2.51
CA ILE A 111 14.01 -12.76 2.18
C ILE A 111 14.39 -11.45 1.48
N ILE A 112 13.81 -11.20 0.33
CA ILE A 112 13.96 -9.98 -0.44
C ILE A 112 13.13 -8.88 0.22
N VAL A 113 13.72 -7.70 0.39
CA VAL A 113 13.10 -6.57 1.10
C VAL A 113 12.94 -5.36 0.19
N ALA A 114 11.71 -4.91 -0.02
CA ALA A 114 11.42 -3.59 -0.57
C ALA A 114 10.87 -2.68 0.53
N HIS A 115 11.14 -1.35 0.46
CA HIS A 115 10.62 -0.40 1.45
C HIS A 115 9.89 0.75 0.77
N VAL A 116 8.74 1.14 1.34
CA VAL A 116 7.91 2.25 0.84
C VAL A 116 8.42 3.58 1.38
N VAL A 117 8.62 4.55 0.48
CA VAL A 117 9.16 5.89 0.78
C VAL A 117 8.29 6.98 0.18
N SER A 118 8.22 8.13 0.86
CA SER A 118 7.51 9.34 0.39
C SER A 118 8.45 10.45 -0.08
N SER A 119 9.77 10.26 0.01
CA SER A 119 10.75 11.27 -0.40
C SER A 119 12.08 10.65 -0.82
N SER A 120 12.87 11.41 -1.59
CA SER A 120 14.24 11.05 -2.00
C SER A 120 15.16 10.84 -0.79
N ARG A 121 14.98 11.64 0.27
CA ARG A 121 15.75 11.49 1.53
C ARG A 121 15.51 10.13 2.18
N PHE A 122 14.28 9.63 2.15
CA PHE A 122 13.98 8.29 2.67
C PHE A 122 14.52 7.19 1.76
N ALA A 123 14.55 7.39 0.45
CA ALA A 123 15.17 6.44 -0.49
C ALA A 123 16.67 6.26 -0.21
N VAL A 124 17.42 7.33 0.05
CA VAL A 124 18.82 7.25 0.47
C VAL A 124 18.99 6.43 1.76
N LYS A 125 18.13 6.66 2.76
CA LYS A 125 18.14 5.87 4.00
C LYS A 125 17.85 4.37 3.77
N CYS A 126 17.01 4.06 2.79
CA CYS A 126 16.75 2.68 2.39
C CYS A 126 17.97 2.03 1.76
N GLU A 127 18.69 2.75 0.90
CA GLU A 127 19.95 2.28 0.31
C GLU A 127 21.01 2.03 1.39
N GLU A 128 21.16 2.95 2.35
CA GLU A 128 22.03 2.79 3.53
C GLU A 128 21.62 1.61 4.44
N ALA A 129 20.32 1.29 4.48
CA ALA A 129 19.80 0.14 5.23
C ALA A 129 19.97 -1.19 4.48
N GLY A 130 20.36 -1.14 3.20
CA GLY A 130 20.61 -2.30 2.36
C GLY A 130 19.37 -2.99 1.81
N VAL A 131 18.23 -2.29 1.67
CA VAL A 131 17.03 -2.89 1.04
C VAL A 131 17.29 -3.21 -0.44
N ASP A 132 16.57 -4.18 -0.99
CA ASP A 132 16.74 -4.63 -2.38
C ASP A 132 16.00 -3.75 -3.40
N ALA A 133 14.97 -3.03 -2.97
CA ALA A 133 14.20 -2.11 -3.81
C ALA A 133 13.51 -1.02 -2.97
N VAL A 134 13.13 0.08 -3.62
CA VAL A 134 12.30 1.13 -3.03
C VAL A 134 10.99 1.29 -3.78
N VAL A 135 9.91 1.52 -3.03
CA VAL A 135 8.61 1.91 -3.57
C VAL A 135 8.41 3.40 -3.27
N ALA A 136 8.49 4.26 -4.27
CA ALA A 136 8.22 5.68 -4.13
C ALA A 136 6.72 5.94 -4.31
N GLU A 137 6.05 6.29 -3.21
CA GLU A 137 4.61 6.47 -3.17
C GLU A 137 4.24 7.95 -3.10
N GLY A 138 3.64 8.45 -4.19
CA GLY A 138 3.12 9.80 -4.30
C GLY A 138 1.84 10.00 -3.48
N PHE A 139 1.57 11.26 -3.13
CA PHE A 139 0.47 11.62 -2.22
C PHE A 139 -0.93 11.43 -2.81
N GLU A 140 -1.05 11.03 -4.06
CA GLU A 140 -2.31 10.60 -4.70
C GLU A 140 -2.80 9.25 -4.17
N ALA A 141 -1.96 8.51 -3.45
CA ALA A 141 -2.32 7.23 -2.85
C ALA A 141 -3.46 7.36 -1.83
N GLY A 142 -4.28 6.32 -1.71
CA GLY A 142 -5.29 6.19 -0.65
C GLY A 142 -4.66 5.81 0.69
N GLY A 143 -5.35 6.14 1.79
CA GLY A 143 -4.87 5.83 3.12
C GLY A 143 -3.68 6.69 3.57
N HIS A 144 -2.81 6.11 4.37
CA HIS A 144 -1.66 6.79 4.96
C HIS A 144 -0.67 7.28 3.91
N ASN A 145 -0.25 8.53 4.03
CA ASN A 145 0.63 9.23 3.11
C ASN A 145 1.85 9.85 3.80
N GLY A 146 2.87 10.21 3.00
CA GLY A 146 3.97 11.05 3.44
C GLY A 146 3.52 12.47 3.80
N ARG A 147 4.34 13.17 4.61
CA ARG A 147 4.05 14.54 5.06
C ARG A 147 4.38 15.59 4.00
N GLU A 148 5.20 15.24 3.02
CA GLU A 148 5.72 16.14 1.99
C GLU A 148 4.68 16.49 0.92
N GLU A 149 3.60 15.73 0.82
CA GLU A 149 2.55 15.89 -0.19
C GLU A 149 3.10 15.96 -1.63
N THR A 150 4.18 15.20 -1.89
CA THR A 150 4.82 15.18 -3.21
C THR A 150 4.04 14.28 -4.15
N THR A 151 3.63 14.82 -5.31
CA THR A 151 2.93 14.05 -6.34
C THR A 151 3.83 12.99 -6.94
N THR A 152 3.26 11.90 -7.42
CA THR A 152 3.97 10.82 -8.11
C THR A 152 4.84 11.34 -9.26
N PHE A 153 4.33 12.32 -10.01
CA PHE A 153 5.03 12.92 -11.14
C PHE A 153 6.33 13.65 -10.75
N CYS A 154 6.38 14.24 -9.56
CA CYS A 154 7.57 14.89 -9.02
C CYS A 154 8.45 13.92 -8.22
N LEU A 155 7.84 12.99 -7.50
CA LEU A 155 8.53 12.09 -6.58
C LEU A 155 9.42 11.08 -7.31
N ILE A 156 8.89 10.45 -8.38
CA ILE A 156 9.61 9.39 -9.08
C ILE A 156 10.96 9.87 -9.63
N PRO A 157 11.06 10.97 -10.40
CA PRO A 157 12.36 11.46 -10.88
C PRO A 157 13.27 11.94 -9.72
N ALA A 158 12.71 12.51 -8.65
CA ALA A 158 13.49 12.93 -7.49
C ALA A 158 14.13 11.72 -6.76
N VAL A 159 13.39 10.62 -6.59
CA VAL A 159 13.90 9.38 -6.01
C VAL A 159 14.90 8.72 -6.97
N ARG A 160 14.61 8.66 -8.27
CA ARG A 160 15.54 8.07 -9.26
C ARG A 160 16.89 8.75 -9.26
N ASN A 161 16.91 10.07 -9.09
CA ASN A 161 18.17 10.84 -9.04
C ASN A 161 18.93 10.64 -7.71
N ALA A 162 18.28 10.16 -6.66
CA ALA A 162 18.86 10.05 -5.33
C ALA A 162 19.36 8.64 -4.98
N THR A 163 18.96 7.60 -5.70
CA THR A 163 19.34 6.20 -5.42
C THR A 163 19.50 5.39 -6.69
N THR A 164 20.35 4.36 -6.62
CA THR A 164 20.57 3.38 -7.69
C THR A 164 19.71 2.12 -7.52
N LEU A 165 19.00 1.98 -6.42
CA LEU A 165 18.13 0.84 -6.15
C LEU A 165 17.05 0.67 -7.23
N PRO A 166 16.56 -0.54 -7.46
CA PRO A 166 15.32 -0.79 -8.21
C PRO A 166 14.19 0.09 -7.68
N LEU A 167 13.58 0.87 -8.59
CA LEU A 167 12.55 1.85 -8.24
C LEU A 167 11.17 1.40 -8.72
N ILE A 168 10.23 1.30 -7.79
CA ILE A 168 8.83 0.99 -8.02
C ILE A 168 8.02 2.27 -7.77
N ALA A 169 7.21 2.69 -8.73
CA ALA A 169 6.32 3.84 -8.57
C ALA A 169 4.98 3.43 -7.96
N ALA A 170 4.47 4.21 -7.01
CA ALA A 170 3.16 4.02 -6.41
C ALA A 170 2.44 5.37 -6.23
N GLY A 171 1.10 5.32 -6.09
CA GLY A 171 0.26 6.52 -5.98
C GLY A 171 -0.21 7.02 -7.35
N GLY A 172 -1.53 7.25 -7.51
CA GLY A 172 -2.12 7.79 -8.73
C GLY A 172 -2.09 6.89 -9.98
N ILE A 173 -1.60 5.65 -9.88
CA ILE A 173 -1.45 4.72 -11.02
C ILE A 173 -2.60 3.72 -11.03
N GLY A 174 -3.36 3.64 -12.14
CA GLY A 174 -4.50 2.73 -12.29
C GLY A 174 -4.80 2.33 -13.72
N THR A 175 -4.00 2.79 -14.69
CA THR A 175 -4.17 2.51 -16.13
C THR A 175 -2.84 2.16 -16.78
N GLY A 176 -2.89 1.61 -18.00
CA GLY A 176 -1.69 1.32 -18.80
C GLY A 176 -0.88 2.57 -19.10
N GLU A 177 -1.55 3.70 -19.39
CA GLU A 177 -0.93 5.00 -19.64
C GLU A 177 -0.18 5.49 -18.38
N GLY A 178 -0.79 5.32 -17.18
CA GLY A 178 -0.15 5.65 -15.90
C GLY A 178 1.09 4.81 -15.64
N ILE A 179 1.05 3.51 -15.98
CA ILE A 179 2.21 2.61 -15.91
C ILE A 179 3.32 3.11 -16.82
N PHE A 180 2.98 3.41 -18.08
CA PHE A 180 3.95 3.90 -19.06
C PHE A 180 4.57 5.25 -18.64
N ALA A 181 3.76 6.18 -18.13
CA ALA A 181 4.24 7.47 -17.61
C ALA A 181 5.22 7.27 -16.44
N ALA A 182 4.92 6.38 -15.48
CA ALA A 182 5.81 6.08 -14.38
C ALA A 182 7.18 5.55 -14.86
N MET A 183 7.18 4.73 -15.90
CA MET A 183 8.41 4.22 -16.51
C MET A 183 9.23 5.30 -17.21
N VAL A 184 8.59 6.21 -17.94
CA VAL A 184 9.24 7.36 -18.56
C VAL A 184 9.90 8.24 -17.50
N LEU A 185 9.30 8.35 -16.31
CA LEU A 185 9.85 9.09 -15.17
C LEU A 185 11.01 8.37 -14.47
N GLY A 186 11.31 7.12 -14.83
CA GLY A 186 12.45 6.36 -14.32
C GLY A 186 12.14 5.20 -13.39
N ALA A 187 10.86 4.84 -13.22
CA ALA A 187 10.47 3.64 -12.49
C ALA A 187 10.75 2.36 -13.30
N GLU A 188 11.07 1.28 -12.61
CA GLU A 188 11.32 -0.05 -13.16
C GLU A 188 10.16 -1.02 -12.93
N GLY A 189 9.13 -0.59 -12.20
CA GLY A 189 7.89 -1.28 -11.92
C GLY A 189 6.89 -0.35 -11.28
N VAL A 190 5.67 -0.85 -11.06
CA VAL A 190 4.60 -0.07 -10.42
C VAL A 190 3.93 -0.88 -9.31
N GLN A 191 3.57 -0.19 -8.22
CA GLN A 191 2.69 -0.73 -7.19
C GLN A 191 1.33 -0.01 -7.27
N ILE A 192 0.27 -0.78 -7.41
CA ILE A 192 -1.08 -0.29 -7.64
C ILE A 192 -1.97 -0.71 -6.47
N GLY A 193 -2.64 0.26 -5.84
CA GLY A 193 -3.60 0.01 -4.75
C GLY A 193 -5.04 0.05 -5.24
N THR A 194 -5.54 1.23 -5.50
CA THR A 194 -6.96 1.53 -5.78
C THR A 194 -7.59 0.60 -6.81
N ARG A 195 -6.93 0.40 -7.96
CA ARG A 195 -7.45 -0.49 -9.01
C ARG A 195 -7.68 -1.91 -8.51
N PHE A 196 -6.73 -2.45 -7.73
CA PHE A 196 -6.85 -3.79 -7.14
C PHE A 196 -7.81 -3.83 -5.94
N ALA A 197 -7.95 -2.74 -5.16
CA ALA A 197 -8.94 -2.67 -4.08
C ALA A 197 -10.38 -2.82 -4.61
N LEU A 198 -10.61 -2.43 -5.84
CA LEU A 198 -11.92 -2.44 -6.51
C LEU A 198 -12.15 -3.69 -7.39
N THR A 199 -11.33 -4.73 -7.27
CA THR A 199 -11.53 -6.02 -7.98
C THR A 199 -12.44 -6.96 -7.19
N ASP A 200 -12.90 -8.02 -7.86
CA ASP A 200 -13.76 -9.06 -7.26
C ASP A 200 -13.05 -9.78 -6.11
N GLU A 201 -11.75 -10.04 -6.27
CA GLU A 201 -10.92 -10.80 -5.33
C GLU A 201 -10.52 -10.02 -4.08
N SER A 202 -10.65 -8.69 -4.09
CA SER A 202 -10.41 -7.85 -2.93
C SER A 202 -11.40 -8.17 -1.80
N SER A 203 -10.91 -8.24 -0.57
CA SER A 203 -11.73 -8.48 0.62
C SER A 203 -12.52 -7.27 1.11
N ALA A 204 -12.39 -6.11 0.46
CA ALA A 204 -13.26 -4.96 0.73
C ALA A 204 -14.74 -5.29 0.48
N SER A 205 -15.63 -4.68 1.26
CA SER A 205 -17.08 -4.91 1.10
C SER A 205 -17.57 -4.49 -0.29
N PRO A 206 -18.56 -5.19 -0.86
CA PRO A 206 -19.18 -4.78 -2.13
C PRO A 206 -19.70 -3.35 -2.10
N VAL A 207 -20.30 -2.92 -0.99
CA VAL A 207 -20.83 -1.58 -0.80
C VAL A 207 -19.75 -0.50 -0.89
N PHE A 208 -18.59 -0.74 -0.26
CA PHE A 208 -17.43 0.14 -0.37
C PHE A 208 -16.90 0.22 -1.82
N LYS A 209 -16.80 -0.92 -2.50
CA LYS A 209 -16.34 -0.96 -3.90
C LYS A 209 -17.27 -0.18 -4.82
N GLU A 210 -18.57 -0.41 -4.71
CA GLU A 210 -19.57 0.29 -5.50
C GLU A 210 -19.53 1.81 -5.26
N TYR A 211 -19.42 2.22 -3.99
CA TYR A 211 -19.27 3.63 -3.65
C TYR A 211 -18.00 4.23 -4.27
N CYS A 212 -16.86 3.56 -4.15
CA CYS A 212 -15.61 4.03 -4.74
C CYS A 212 -15.64 4.12 -6.28
N LEU A 213 -16.40 3.28 -6.96
CA LEU A 213 -16.60 3.35 -8.41
C LEU A 213 -17.47 4.53 -8.86
N SER A 214 -18.23 5.13 -7.95
CA SER A 214 -19.04 6.33 -8.22
C SER A 214 -18.32 7.65 -7.99
N LEU A 215 -17.07 7.61 -7.46
CA LEU A 215 -16.30 8.80 -7.12
C LEU A 215 -15.79 9.54 -8.36
N GLY A 216 -15.79 10.87 -8.26
CA GLY A 216 -15.25 11.78 -9.23
C GLY A 216 -14.02 12.53 -8.73
N GLU A 217 -13.60 13.53 -9.52
CA GLU A 217 -12.53 14.44 -9.14
C GLU A 217 -12.89 15.21 -7.86
N GLY A 218 -11.93 15.31 -6.91
CA GLY A 218 -12.13 16.05 -5.67
C GLY A 218 -12.83 15.31 -4.54
N ASP A 219 -13.36 14.09 -4.78
CA ASP A 219 -14.08 13.31 -3.75
C ASP A 219 -13.16 12.70 -2.67
N THR A 220 -11.84 12.76 -2.87
CA THR A 220 -10.87 12.37 -1.84
C THR A 220 -10.11 13.59 -1.29
N LYS A 221 -9.80 13.58 -0.01
CA LYS A 221 -9.02 14.65 0.64
C LYS A 221 -7.98 14.07 1.60
N LEU A 222 -6.79 14.69 1.65
CA LEU A 222 -5.75 14.36 2.60
C LEU A 222 -5.98 15.13 3.91
N LEU A 223 -6.27 14.42 4.98
CA LEU A 223 -6.61 14.92 6.31
C LEU A 223 -5.74 14.23 7.38
N LEU A 224 -6.03 14.44 8.66
CA LEU A 224 -5.31 13.86 9.80
C LEU A 224 -3.82 14.22 9.83
N LYS A 225 -3.46 15.40 9.29
CA LYS A 225 -2.06 15.83 9.12
C LYS A 225 -1.29 15.97 10.43
N LYS A 226 -1.96 16.24 11.54
CA LYS A 226 -1.36 16.28 12.88
C LYS A 226 -1.06 14.89 13.46
N LEU A 227 -1.68 13.85 12.92
CA LEU A 227 -1.45 12.43 13.27
C LEU A 227 -0.54 11.77 12.22
N ALA A 228 -1.14 11.09 11.28
CA ALA A 228 -0.52 10.57 10.08
C ALA A 228 -1.41 11.01 8.90
N PRO A 229 -0.89 11.77 7.92
CA PRO A 229 -1.68 12.21 6.79
C PRO A 229 -2.37 11.03 6.13
N THR A 230 -3.70 11.09 6.01
CA THR A 230 -4.50 9.99 5.48
C THR A 230 -5.46 10.51 4.42
N ARG A 231 -5.47 9.88 3.24
CA ARG A 231 -6.41 10.23 2.18
C ARG A 231 -7.72 9.49 2.37
N LEU A 232 -8.75 10.28 2.61
CA LEU A 232 -10.10 9.82 2.93
C LEU A 232 -11.09 10.18 1.83
N VAL A 233 -12.09 9.33 1.64
CA VAL A 233 -13.25 9.57 0.79
C VAL A 233 -14.30 10.38 1.57
N ARG A 234 -15.14 11.12 0.85
CA ARG A 234 -16.20 11.92 1.42
C ARG A 234 -17.26 11.05 2.12
N ASN A 235 -17.51 11.36 3.40
CA ASN A 235 -18.61 10.83 4.21
C ASN A 235 -18.71 11.65 5.52
N ASN A 236 -19.64 11.29 6.41
CA ASN A 236 -19.85 12.00 7.67
C ASN A 236 -18.59 12.04 8.55
N PHE A 237 -17.87 10.92 8.61
CA PHE A 237 -16.62 10.85 9.39
C PHE A 237 -15.56 11.79 8.83
N ARG A 238 -15.31 11.78 7.51
CA ARG A 238 -14.34 12.70 6.88
C ARG A 238 -14.72 14.16 7.12
N ASP A 239 -15.99 14.50 6.96
CA ASP A 239 -16.49 15.87 7.14
C ASP A 239 -16.34 16.32 8.61
N ALA A 240 -16.52 15.40 9.58
CA ALA A 240 -16.24 15.66 10.99
C ALA A 240 -14.75 15.90 11.27
N VAL A 241 -13.86 15.11 10.65
CA VAL A 241 -12.40 15.31 10.75
C VAL A 241 -11.99 16.66 10.17
N GLU A 242 -12.46 16.97 8.97
CA GLU A 242 -12.17 18.24 8.29
C GLU A 242 -12.61 19.44 9.14
N LYS A 243 -13.84 19.42 9.65
CA LYS A 243 -14.34 20.46 10.56
C LYS A 243 -13.53 20.61 11.84
N ALA A 244 -13.08 19.50 12.42
CA ALA A 244 -12.23 19.52 13.61
C ALA A 244 -10.85 20.14 13.30
N GLU A 245 -10.21 19.77 12.18
CA GLU A 245 -8.93 20.35 11.76
C GLU A 245 -9.04 21.85 11.47
N ASP A 246 -10.09 22.28 10.76
CA ASP A 246 -10.37 23.69 10.46
C ASP A 246 -10.63 24.51 11.73
N SER A 247 -11.20 23.89 12.76
CA SER A 247 -11.40 24.49 14.09
C SER A 247 -10.14 24.47 14.97
N GLY A 248 -9.02 23.95 14.46
CA GLY A 248 -7.74 23.93 15.16
C GLY A 248 -7.54 22.78 16.15
N ALA A 249 -8.35 21.71 16.06
CA ALA A 249 -8.27 20.55 16.95
C ALA A 249 -6.84 20.05 17.16
N SER A 250 -6.53 19.65 18.38
CA SER A 250 -5.26 19.05 18.76
C SER A 250 -5.12 17.61 18.21
N ALA A 251 -3.89 17.10 18.24
CA ALA A 251 -3.65 15.70 17.87
C ALA A 251 -4.41 14.71 18.77
N GLU A 252 -4.66 15.04 20.04
CA GLU A 252 -5.38 14.19 20.97
C GLU A 252 -6.89 14.18 20.66
N GLU A 253 -7.48 15.32 20.37
CA GLU A 253 -8.87 15.42 19.93
C GLU A 253 -9.10 14.65 18.63
N LEU A 254 -8.19 14.78 17.65
CA LEU A 254 -8.25 14.01 16.39
C LEU A 254 -8.09 12.49 16.62
N ARG A 255 -7.22 12.04 17.56
CA ARG A 255 -7.14 10.61 17.92
C ARG A 255 -8.44 10.11 18.53
N THR A 256 -9.06 10.90 19.38
CA THR A 256 -10.35 10.57 20.01
C THR A 256 -11.44 10.47 18.95
N LEU A 257 -11.48 11.40 18.01
CA LEU A 257 -12.44 11.40 16.90
C LEU A 257 -12.21 10.18 15.97
N LEU A 258 -10.96 9.88 15.62
CA LEU A 258 -10.60 8.73 14.80
C LEU A 258 -11.02 7.41 15.47
N GLY A 259 -10.76 7.27 16.77
CA GLY A 259 -11.08 6.06 17.52
C GLY A 259 -10.28 4.85 17.05
N ARG A 260 -10.86 3.65 17.21
CA ARG A 260 -10.25 2.38 16.78
C ARG A 260 -11.17 1.62 15.84
N GLY A 261 -10.57 0.98 14.82
CA GLY A 261 -11.27 0.06 13.93
C GLY A 261 -12.16 0.73 12.87
N ARG A 262 -12.08 2.03 12.67
CA ARG A 262 -12.90 2.75 11.68
C ARG A 262 -12.64 2.29 10.24
N ALA A 263 -11.39 2.01 9.87
CA ALA A 263 -11.07 1.48 8.56
C ALA A 263 -11.69 0.08 8.32
N LYS A 264 -11.71 -0.77 9.38
CA LYS A 264 -12.44 -2.04 9.33
C LYS A 264 -13.93 -1.81 9.08
N LYS A 265 -14.53 -0.93 9.88
CA LYS A 265 -15.94 -0.59 9.80
C LYS A 265 -16.34 -0.09 8.41
N GLY A 266 -15.55 0.81 7.82
CA GLY A 266 -15.79 1.37 6.49
C GLY A 266 -15.49 0.41 5.35
N ILE A 267 -14.24 -0.03 5.24
CA ILE A 267 -13.75 -0.78 4.07
C ILE A 267 -14.25 -2.23 4.07
N PHE A 268 -14.19 -2.91 5.22
CA PHE A 268 -14.50 -4.33 5.30
C PHE A 268 -15.97 -4.61 5.64
N GLU A 269 -16.55 -3.85 6.57
CA GLU A 269 -17.94 -4.03 7.02
C GLU A 269 -18.94 -3.20 6.20
N GLY A 270 -18.49 -2.18 5.45
CA GLY A 270 -19.31 -1.42 4.51
C GLY A 270 -20.10 -0.26 5.13
N ASP A 271 -19.71 0.24 6.31
CA ASP A 271 -20.30 1.46 6.85
C ASP A 271 -19.76 2.68 6.13
N LEU A 272 -20.51 3.15 5.14
CA LEU A 272 -20.13 4.30 4.33
C LEU A 272 -20.24 5.64 5.05
N GLU A 273 -20.98 5.74 6.15
CA GLU A 273 -21.22 7.00 6.83
C GLU A 273 -20.17 7.31 7.90
N GLU A 274 -19.94 6.37 8.81
CA GLU A 274 -19.08 6.53 9.98
C GLU A 274 -17.74 5.80 9.85
N GLY A 275 -17.56 5.00 8.81
CA GLY A 275 -16.32 4.29 8.53
C GLY A 275 -15.22 5.22 8.03
N GLU A 276 -13.97 4.83 8.25
CA GLU A 276 -12.82 5.45 7.59
C GLU A 276 -12.67 4.80 6.21
N LEU A 277 -12.96 5.58 5.17
CA LEU A 277 -12.96 5.12 3.79
C LEU A 277 -11.69 5.61 3.09
N GLU A 278 -10.76 4.69 2.83
CA GLU A 278 -9.46 5.00 2.23
C GLU A 278 -9.41 4.54 0.77
N ILE A 279 -9.23 5.47 -0.16
CA ILE A 279 -9.01 5.18 -1.58
C ILE A 279 -8.15 6.29 -2.21
N GLY A 280 -7.38 5.99 -3.27
CA GLY A 280 -6.55 6.95 -3.97
C GLY A 280 -7.33 7.84 -4.94
N GLN A 281 -6.73 8.97 -5.33
CA GLN A 281 -7.33 9.91 -6.30
C GLN A 281 -7.65 9.26 -7.65
N VAL A 282 -6.92 8.22 -8.01
CA VAL A 282 -7.13 7.48 -9.27
C VAL A 282 -8.49 6.77 -9.33
N SER A 283 -9.23 6.67 -8.22
CA SER A 283 -10.61 6.18 -8.22
C SER A 283 -11.51 6.96 -9.19
N ALA A 284 -11.27 8.26 -9.36
CA ALA A 284 -12.01 9.12 -10.29
C ALA A 284 -11.97 8.66 -11.76
N ILE A 285 -11.01 7.81 -12.13
CA ILE A 285 -10.88 7.26 -13.50
C ILE A 285 -11.06 5.74 -13.57
N VAL A 286 -11.41 5.12 -12.45
CA VAL A 286 -11.74 3.67 -12.39
C VAL A 286 -13.26 3.54 -12.43
N SER A 287 -13.81 3.28 -13.60
CA SER A 287 -15.26 3.32 -13.84
C SER A 287 -15.99 1.97 -13.73
N ARG A 288 -15.25 0.87 -13.53
CA ARG A 288 -15.82 -0.49 -13.45
C ARG A 288 -15.01 -1.43 -12.59
N GLN A 289 -15.72 -2.33 -11.90
CA GLN A 289 -15.15 -3.48 -11.24
C GLN A 289 -14.65 -4.49 -12.28
N GLN A 290 -13.58 -5.19 -11.97
CA GLN A 290 -12.97 -6.22 -12.82
C GLN A 290 -12.45 -7.34 -11.91
N SER A 291 -12.23 -8.51 -12.48
CA SER A 291 -11.47 -9.62 -11.89
C SER A 291 -10.03 -9.60 -12.34
#